data_8cfbc5abd731014a510b3119ad2b8167
#
_entry.id   8cfbc5abd731014a510b3119ad2b8167
#
_cell.length_a   1.000
_cell.length_b   1.000
_cell.length_c   1.000
_cell.angle_alpha   90.00
_cell.angle_beta   90.00
_cell.angle_gamma   90.00
#
_symmetry.space_group_name_H-M   'P 1'
#
loop_
_entity.id
_entity.type
_entity.pdbx_description
1 polymer ?
#
loop_
_entity_poly.entity_id
_entity_poly.type
_entity_poly.pdbx_seq_one_letter_code
_entity_poly.pdbx_strand_id
1 'polypeptide(L)'
;MAPSVVVSLLSSTQEFQLLQAADARAAGQRTGLDVEVVFCENNAIQQIQQLYSFIHAPEDRWPAALVVEAVSSEGMERVARNAVKAGIGWVMQQWKTEYLAALRAQHPKVPVVSVAVDEEEIGSIQARQVRALLPKGGGILLVQGPIDSTSATRRQDGLVSGLRDSGIEIGSALRGDWTARSAESAVMSWLRLKSTEAMRVDAVVSQNDSMASGARAAIRAGRSEWSTLPFTGCDGLPEGGRRLVSTGELTATLIKPTTTGPAVELVARTLRGQAAPPEVVLHATSHPPLETLARRR
;
A
#
# COMPACT_ATOMS: atom_id res chain seq x y z
N MET A 1 -12.01 17.69 26.81
CA MET A 1 -12.31 16.92 25.57
C MET A 1 -11.23 15.85 25.36
N ALA A 2 -11.55 14.72 24.76
CA ALA A 2 -10.53 13.73 24.40
C ALA A 2 -9.56 14.36 23.39
N PRO A 3 -8.25 14.06 23.45
CA PRO A 3 -7.33 14.51 22.41
C PRO A 3 -7.74 13.94 21.06
N SER A 4 -7.72 14.77 20.00
CA SER A 4 -8.08 14.36 18.66
C SER A 4 -6.85 13.96 17.84
N VAL A 5 -7.04 13.02 16.93
CA VAL A 5 -6.02 12.59 15.94
C VAL A 5 -6.69 12.61 14.58
N VAL A 6 -6.04 13.25 13.61
CA VAL A 6 -6.50 13.24 12.22
C VAL A 6 -5.71 12.19 11.44
N VAL A 7 -6.43 11.31 10.73
CA VAL A 7 -5.87 10.28 9.87
C VAL A 7 -6.19 10.62 8.42
N SER A 8 -5.17 10.97 7.65
CA SER A 8 -5.27 11.33 6.23
C SER A 8 -4.96 10.11 5.37
N LEU A 9 -5.97 9.66 4.62
CA LEU A 9 -5.94 8.48 3.76
C LEU A 9 -6.18 8.84 2.30
N LEU A 10 -5.92 7.87 1.40
CA LEU A 10 -5.86 8.12 -0.03
C LEU A 10 -7.24 8.13 -0.71
N SER A 11 -8.16 7.21 -0.36
CA SER A 11 -9.41 7.03 -1.09
C SER A 11 -10.55 6.54 -0.19
N SER A 12 -11.73 7.12 -0.38
CA SER A 12 -12.95 6.70 0.32
C SER A 12 -13.63 5.47 -0.30
N THR A 13 -13.11 4.95 -1.42
CA THR A 13 -13.72 3.83 -2.17
C THR A 13 -12.84 2.59 -2.28
N GLN A 14 -11.54 2.69 -2.03
CA GLN A 14 -10.63 1.55 -2.07
C GLN A 14 -10.73 0.72 -0.78
N GLU A 15 -10.92 -0.60 -0.92
CA GLU A 15 -11.16 -1.51 0.20
C GLU A 15 -10.07 -1.47 1.28
N PHE A 16 -8.79 -1.43 0.88
CA PHE A 16 -7.69 -1.35 1.85
C PHE A 16 -7.72 -0.02 2.62
N GLN A 17 -8.06 1.09 1.98
CA GLN A 17 -8.18 2.39 2.63
C GLN A 17 -9.35 2.45 3.61
N LEU A 18 -10.46 1.78 3.27
CA LEU A 18 -11.61 1.63 4.19
C LEU A 18 -11.24 0.77 5.41
N LEU A 19 -10.45 -0.29 5.23
CA LEU A 19 -9.94 -1.09 6.34
C LEU A 19 -9.00 -0.26 7.24
N GLN A 20 -8.10 0.53 6.65
CA GLN A 20 -7.26 1.48 7.38
C GLN A 20 -8.10 2.45 8.22
N ALA A 21 -9.14 3.02 7.64
CA ALA A 21 -10.05 3.93 8.33
C ALA A 21 -10.78 3.25 9.51
N ALA A 22 -11.25 2.03 9.30
CA ALA A 22 -11.92 1.26 10.35
C ALA A 22 -10.97 0.92 11.51
N ASP A 23 -9.74 0.51 11.20
CA ASP A 23 -8.71 0.18 12.18
C ASP A 23 -8.30 1.42 13.00
N ALA A 24 -8.13 2.57 12.35
CA ALA A 24 -7.86 3.84 13.04
C ALA A 24 -8.96 4.20 14.05
N ARG A 25 -10.24 4.12 13.64
CA ARG A 25 -11.38 4.41 14.52
C ARG A 25 -11.46 3.42 15.69
N ALA A 26 -11.24 2.13 15.41
CA ALA A 26 -11.23 1.11 16.46
C ALA A 26 -10.08 1.33 17.46
N ALA A 27 -8.90 1.72 16.98
CA ALA A 27 -7.79 2.10 17.86
C ALA A 27 -8.09 3.35 18.68
N GLY A 28 -8.76 4.35 18.10
CA GLY A 28 -9.24 5.53 18.83
C GLY A 28 -10.16 5.14 19.99
N GLN A 29 -11.15 4.28 19.74
CA GLN A 29 -12.06 3.78 20.78
C GLN A 29 -11.30 3.05 21.89
N ARG A 30 -10.33 2.16 21.55
CA ARG A 30 -9.53 1.44 22.55
C ARG A 30 -8.64 2.35 23.39
N THR A 31 -8.18 3.44 22.81
CA THR A 31 -7.19 4.33 23.44
C THR A 31 -7.77 5.58 24.08
N GLY A 32 -9.05 5.88 23.83
CA GLY A 32 -9.72 7.08 24.32
C GLY A 32 -9.36 8.34 23.52
N LEU A 33 -8.92 8.18 22.25
CA LEU A 33 -8.66 9.29 21.35
C LEU A 33 -9.87 9.50 20.42
N ASP A 34 -10.14 10.76 20.10
CA ASP A 34 -11.08 11.12 19.04
C ASP A 34 -10.38 11.04 17.69
N VAL A 35 -10.84 10.17 16.78
CA VAL A 35 -10.19 9.91 15.50
C VAL A 35 -11.05 10.43 14.36
N GLU A 36 -10.59 11.52 13.73
CA GLU A 36 -11.13 12.04 12.48
C GLU A 36 -10.38 11.42 11.30
N VAL A 37 -11.11 10.82 10.34
CA VAL A 37 -10.53 10.27 9.11
C VAL A 37 -10.94 11.16 7.94
N VAL A 38 -9.95 11.63 7.17
CA VAL A 38 -10.15 12.40 5.94
C VAL A 38 -9.56 11.66 4.75
N PHE A 39 -10.22 11.77 3.60
CA PHE A 39 -9.77 11.17 2.34
C PHE A 39 -9.44 12.28 1.34
N CYS A 40 -8.37 12.08 0.59
CA CYS A 40 -7.91 13.05 -0.41
C CYS A 40 -8.14 12.59 -1.85
N GLU A 41 -8.83 11.47 -2.04
CA GLU A 41 -9.22 10.89 -3.33
C GLU A 41 -8.04 10.80 -4.33
N ASN A 42 -6.89 10.30 -3.85
CA ASN A 42 -5.63 10.17 -4.58
C ASN A 42 -5.13 11.51 -5.17
N ASN A 43 -5.54 12.64 -4.61
CA ASN A 43 -5.12 13.97 -5.05
C ASN A 43 -4.13 14.57 -4.05
N ALA A 44 -2.85 14.67 -4.45
CA ALA A 44 -1.77 15.18 -3.59
C ALA A 44 -1.97 16.64 -3.19
N ILE A 45 -2.52 17.49 -4.09
CA ILE A 45 -2.79 18.90 -3.79
C ILE A 45 -3.90 19.01 -2.76
N GLN A 46 -4.99 18.26 -2.95
CA GLN A 46 -6.10 18.21 -2.00
C GLN A 46 -5.62 17.73 -0.63
N GLN A 47 -4.76 16.71 -0.57
CA GLN A 47 -4.20 16.22 0.68
C GLN A 47 -3.43 17.31 1.43
N ILE A 48 -2.54 18.02 0.73
CA ILE A 48 -1.76 19.12 1.30
C ILE A 48 -2.68 20.22 1.83
N GLN A 49 -3.72 20.60 1.07
CA GLN A 49 -4.69 21.62 1.49
C GLN A 49 -5.47 21.19 2.75
N GLN A 50 -5.94 19.93 2.80
CA GLN A 50 -6.61 19.37 3.96
C GLN A 50 -5.70 19.40 5.21
N LEU A 51 -4.45 18.94 5.07
CA LEU A 51 -3.50 18.95 6.20
C LEU A 51 -3.21 20.38 6.68
N TYR A 52 -3.06 21.34 5.79
CA TYR A 52 -2.89 22.74 6.18
C TYR A 52 -4.14 23.34 6.85
N SER A 53 -5.35 22.90 6.51
CA SER A 53 -6.55 23.36 7.19
C SER A 53 -6.55 23.04 8.68
N PHE A 54 -5.99 21.88 9.07
CA PHE A 54 -5.81 21.51 10.48
C PHE A 54 -4.67 22.29 11.15
N ILE A 55 -3.55 22.49 10.47
CA ILE A 55 -2.37 23.20 10.99
C ILE A 55 -2.67 24.69 11.21
N HIS A 56 -3.48 25.30 10.34
CA HIS A 56 -3.85 26.72 10.40
C HIS A 56 -5.15 26.98 11.17
N ALA A 57 -5.78 25.94 11.72
CA ALA A 57 -6.92 26.10 12.60
C ALA A 57 -6.50 26.86 13.89
N PRO A 58 -7.44 27.46 14.62
CA PRO A 58 -7.17 27.98 15.96
C PRO A 58 -6.55 26.91 16.87
N GLU A 59 -5.63 27.30 17.76
CA GLU A 59 -4.82 26.38 18.59
C GLU A 59 -5.68 25.42 19.41
N ASP A 60 -6.84 25.90 19.90
CA ASP A 60 -7.81 25.09 20.63
C ASP A 60 -8.46 23.95 19.82
N ARG A 61 -8.27 23.95 18.49
CA ARG A 61 -8.74 22.94 17.54
C ARG A 61 -7.63 22.09 16.94
N TRP A 62 -6.39 22.30 17.36
CA TRP A 62 -5.29 21.50 16.84
C TRP A 62 -5.43 20.03 17.25
N PRO A 63 -5.25 19.09 16.30
CA PRO A 63 -5.15 17.68 16.66
C PRO A 63 -3.84 17.43 17.43
N ALA A 64 -3.85 16.46 18.31
CA ALA A 64 -2.64 16.01 18.99
C ALA A 64 -1.60 15.44 17.99
N ALA A 65 -2.07 14.86 16.90
CA ALA A 65 -1.21 14.37 15.83
C ALA A 65 -1.96 14.27 14.48
N LEU A 66 -1.18 14.36 13.39
CA LEU A 66 -1.58 14.00 12.03
C LEU A 66 -0.92 12.66 11.68
N VAL A 67 -1.73 11.67 11.32
CA VAL A 67 -1.30 10.35 10.80
C VAL A 67 -1.53 10.38 9.29
N VAL A 68 -0.47 10.25 8.50
CA VAL A 68 -0.54 10.56 7.07
C VAL A 68 -0.03 9.40 6.22
N GLU A 69 -0.91 8.85 5.39
CA GLU A 69 -0.55 8.05 4.23
C GLU A 69 -0.48 9.00 3.02
N ALA A 70 0.72 9.31 2.52
CA ALA A 70 0.89 10.32 1.49
C ALA A 70 0.61 9.76 0.10
N VAL A 71 -0.13 10.51 -0.72
CA VAL A 71 -0.29 10.23 -2.17
C VAL A 71 1.07 10.31 -2.86
N SER A 72 1.83 11.36 -2.56
CA SER A 72 3.18 11.62 -3.07
C SER A 72 4.06 12.11 -1.94
N SER A 73 5.36 11.83 -2.02
CA SER A 73 6.35 12.38 -1.08
C SER A 73 6.60 13.87 -1.30
N GLU A 74 6.26 14.40 -2.49
CA GLU A 74 6.49 15.78 -2.84
C GLU A 74 5.66 16.73 -1.96
N GLY A 75 6.32 17.71 -1.38
CA GLY A 75 5.68 18.70 -0.48
C GLY A 75 5.40 18.24 0.94
N MET A 76 5.41 16.93 1.23
CA MET A 76 5.07 16.40 2.58
C MET A 76 6.07 16.84 3.65
N GLU A 77 7.35 16.95 3.35
CA GLU A 77 8.32 17.47 4.31
C GLU A 77 7.95 18.87 4.80
N ARG A 78 7.51 19.75 3.91
CA ARG A 78 7.11 21.12 4.27
C ARG A 78 5.87 21.12 5.18
N VAL A 79 4.89 20.27 4.88
CA VAL A 79 3.69 20.12 5.73
C VAL A 79 4.08 19.62 7.10
N ALA A 80 4.91 18.56 7.17
CA ALA A 80 5.41 17.98 8.41
C ALA A 80 6.14 19.01 9.29
N ARG A 81 7.02 19.83 8.69
CA ARG A 81 7.73 20.93 9.40
C ARG A 81 6.77 21.92 10.01
N ASN A 82 5.72 22.33 9.30
CA ASN A 82 4.73 23.26 9.81
C ASN A 82 3.89 22.65 10.94
N ALA A 83 3.45 21.41 10.81
CA ALA A 83 2.72 20.69 11.84
C ALA A 83 3.55 20.59 13.13
N VAL A 84 4.79 20.11 13.03
CA VAL A 84 5.67 19.89 14.18
C VAL A 84 6.07 21.22 14.82
N LYS A 85 6.28 22.28 14.04
CA LYS A 85 6.53 23.65 14.56
C LYS A 85 5.34 24.20 15.36
N ALA A 86 4.12 23.83 14.99
CA ALA A 86 2.90 24.16 15.72
C ALA A 86 2.69 23.27 16.96
N GLY A 87 3.54 22.26 17.18
CA GLY A 87 3.39 21.31 18.29
C GLY A 87 2.49 20.12 17.99
N ILE A 88 2.02 19.98 16.74
CA ILE A 88 1.19 18.87 16.28
C ILE A 88 2.08 17.68 15.94
N GLY A 89 1.81 16.51 16.53
CA GLY A 89 2.53 15.28 16.24
C GLY A 89 2.44 14.89 14.75
N TRP A 90 3.49 14.27 14.23
CA TRP A 90 3.54 13.83 12.84
C TRP A 90 3.86 12.34 12.77
N VAL A 91 2.91 11.55 12.26
CA VAL A 91 3.07 10.11 12.03
C VAL A 91 2.98 9.81 10.56
N MET A 92 4.11 9.40 9.97
CA MET A 92 4.19 9.09 8.54
C MET A 92 4.00 7.60 8.30
N GLN A 93 3.11 7.23 7.37
CA GLN A 93 2.85 5.85 7.00
C GLN A 93 3.70 5.40 5.80
N GLN A 94 4.91 5.95 5.69
CA GLN A 94 5.92 5.56 4.71
C GLN A 94 7.23 5.23 5.41
N TRP A 95 7.89 4.17 4.96
CA TRP A 95 9.20 3.78 5.46
C TRP A 95 10.33 4.52 4.74
N LYS A 96 11.47 4.67 5.43
CA LYS A 96 12.66 5.38 4.91
C LYS A 96 12.35 6.85 4.52
N THR A 97 11.64 7.55 5.37
CA THR A 97 11.36 8.99 5.18
C THR A 97 12.45 9.81 5.86
N GLU A 98 13.41 10.27 5.08
CA GLU A 98 14.69 10.87 5.56
C GLU A 98 14.51 12.09 6.45
N TYR A 99 13.59 13.01 6.14
CA TYR A 99 13.40 14.24 6.89
C TYR A 99 12.89 14.05 8.33
N LEU A 100 12.33 12.89 8.68
CA LEU A 100 11.78 12.63 10.02
C LEU A 100 12.86 12.65 11.10
N ALA A 101 14.06 12.18 10.81
CA ALA A 101 15.17 12.20 11.76
C ALA A 101 15.57 13.63 12.15
N ALA A 102 15.64 14.53 11.17
CA ALA A 102 15.93 15.94 11.39
C ALA A 102 14.81 16.65 12.20
N LEU A 103 13.54 16.34 11.89
CA LEU A 103 12.41 16.89 12.64
C LEU A 103 12.41 16.44 14.11
N ARG A 104 12.68 15.17 14.38
CA ARG A 104 12.81 14.66 15.76
C ARG A 104 13.90 15.38 16.54
N ALA A 105 15.06 15.58 15.93
CA ALA A 105 16.18 16.27 16.57
C ALA A 105 15.86 17.75 16.88
N GLN A 106 15.14 18.43 15.99
CA GLN A 106 14.75 19.83 16.16
C GLN A 106 13.60 20.04 17.15
N HIS A 107 12.71 19.06 17.26
CA HIS A 107 11.48 19.15 18.07
C HIS A 107 11.31 17.91 18.98
N PRO A 108 12.21 17.69 19.97
CA PRO A 108 12.24 16.46 20.76
C PRO A 108 10.99 16.22 21.65
N LYS A 109 10.17 17.25 21.85
CA LYS A 109 8.91 17.17 22.62
C LYS A 109 7.69 16.82 21.79
N VAL A 110 7.79 16.88 20.45
CA VAL A 110 6.69 16.59 19.53
C VAL A 110 6.86 15.18 18.98
N PRO A 111 5.84 14.32 19.02
CA PRO A 111 5.91 12.98 18.42
C PRO A 111 6.14 13.07 16.93
N VAL A 112 7.28 12.55 16.44
CA VAL A 112 7.59 12.46 15.01
C VAL A 112 8.05 11.03 14.74
N VAL A 113 7.20 10.20 14.14
CA VAL A 113 7.42 8.77 14.00
C VAL A 113 7.04 8.29 12.62
N SER A 114 7.54 7.11 12.23
CA SER A 114 7.09 6.36 11.05
C SER A 114 6.45 5.05 11.51
N VAL A 115 5.26 4.75 10.97
CA VAL A 115 4.60 3.44 11.11
C VAL A 115 4.24 2.98 9.70
N ALA A 116 4.98 2.04 9.16
CA ALA A 116 4.89 1.70 7.74
C ALA A 116 5.06 0.20 7.47
N VAL A 117 4.67 -0.21 6.27
CA VAL A 117 5.05 -1.51 5.70
C VAL A 117 6.21 -1.27 4.74
N ASP A 118 7.16 -2.22 4.69
CA ASP A 118 8.24 -2.17 3.69
C ASP A 118 7.70 -2.62 2.32
N GLU A 119 7.48 -1.65 1.45
CA GLU A 119 6.95 -1.90 0.10
C GLU A 119 7.98 -2.61 -0.81
N GLU A 120 9.28 -2.49 -0.56
CA GLU A 120 10.31 -3.27 -1.26
C GLU A 120 10.25 -4.73 -0.80
N GLU A 121 10.03 -4.99 0.50
CA GLU A 121 9.80 -6.34 1.01
C GLU A 121 8.55 -6.97 0.37
N ILE A 122 7.46 -6.22 0.22
CA ILE A 122 6.25 -6.69 -0.49
C ILE A 122 6.62 -7.16 -1.90
N GLY A 123 7.33 -6.36 -2.68
CA GLY A 123 7.81 -6.74 -4.00
C GLY A 123 8.69 -7.98 -3.99
N SER A 124 9.58 -8.09 -3.01
CA SER A 124 10.44 -9.27 -2.82
C SER A 124 9.63 -10.53 -2.49
N ILE A 125 8.53 -10.40 -1.71
CA ILE A 125 7.63 -11.54 -1.44
C ILE A 125 6.89 -11.91 -2.72
N GLN A 126 6.40 -10.95 -3.52
CA GLN A 126 5.80 -11.23 -4.83
C GLN A 126 6.78 -11.98 -5.74
N ALA A 127 8.05 -11.58 -5.79
CA ALA A 127 9.08 -12.30 -6.53
C ALA A 127 9.23 -13.74 -6.05
N ARG A 128 9.25 -13.98 -4.73
CA ARG A 128 9.31 -15.34 -4.17
C ARG A 128 8.08 -16.18 -4.52
N GLN A 129 6.88 -15.59 -4.54
CA GLN A 129 5.66 -16.25 -5.00
C GLN A 129 5.79 -16.67 -6.47
N VAL A 130 6.21 -15.75 -7.33
CA VAL A 130 6.36 -16.02 -8.77
C VAL A 130 7.43 -17.08 -9.03
N ARG A 131 8.57 -17.02 -8.34
CA ARG A 131 9.61 -18.07 -8.43
C ARG A 131 9.12 -19.45 -7.99
N ALA A 132 8.27 -19.51 -6.97
CA ALA A 132 7.64 -20.77 -6.54
C ALA A 132 6.66 -21.31 -7.62
N LEU A 133 5.96 -20.43 -8.32
CA LEU A 133 5.00 -20.77 -9.38
C LEU A 133 5.69 -21.10 -10.71
N LEU A 134 6.81 -20.43 -11.03
CA LEU A 134 7.56 -20.57 -12.28
C LEU A 134 9.02 -21.01 -12.02
N PRO A 135 9.26 -22.19 -11.49
CA PRO A 135 10.61 -22.62 -11.08
C PRO A 135 11.58 -22.89 -12.24
N LYS A 136 11.07 -22.95 -13.47
CA LYS A 136 11.87 -23.12 -14.70
C LYS A 136 12.06 -21.79 -15.45
N GLY A 137 11.74 -20.67 -14.79
CA GLY A 137 11.67 -19.36 -15.45
C GLY A 137 10.39 -19.19 -16.27
N GLY A 138 10.25 -18.04 -16.92
CA GLY A 138 9.09 -17.72 -17.75
C GLY A 138 8.87 -16.23 -17.92
N GLY A 139 7.78 -15.85 -18.60
CA GLY A 139 7.35 -14.47 -18.78
C GLY A 139 6.23 -14.10 -17.83
N ILE A 140 6.28 -12.89 -17.29
CA ILE A 140 5.16 -12.35 -16.50
C ILE A 140 4.58 -11.09 -17.12
N LEU A 141 3.27 -10.93 -16.99
CA LEU A 141 2.57 -9.66 -17.16
C LEU A 141 2.47 -8.99 -15.79
N LEU A 142 3.06 -7.80 -15.66
CA LEU A 142 3.00 -7.01 -14.44
C LEU A 142 1.91 -5.94 -14.56
N VAL A 143 0.99 -5.86 -13.58
CA VAL A 143 0.00 -4.79 -13.46
C VAL A 143 0.34 -3.94 -12.24
N GLN A 144 0.80 -2.73 -12.49
CA GLN A 144 1.32 -1.79 -11.51
C GLN A 144 0.28 -0.76 -11.09
N GLY A 145 0.48 -0.18 -9.91
CA GLY A 145 -0.23 1.03 -9.49
C GLY A 145 0.19 2.29 -10.26
N PRO A 146 -0.32 3.47 -9.88
CA PRO A 146 -0.03 4.75 -10.53
C PRO A 146 1.47 5.07 -10.59
N ILE A 147 1.87 5.82 -11.61
CA ILE A 147 3.28 6.15 -11.86
C ILE A 147 3.90 7.04 -10.77
N ASP A 148 3.10 7.90 -10.17
CA ASP A 148 3.48 8.82 -9.10
C ASP A 148 3.40 8.20 -7.69
N SER A 149 2.94 6.96 -7.60
CA SER A 149 2.86 6.23 -6.32
C SER A 149 4.23 5.70 -5.89
N THR A 150 4.74 6.21 -4.78
CA THR A 150 5.97 5.71 -4.13
C THR A 150 5.86 4.21 -3.78
N SER A 151 4.69 3.75 -3.33
CA SER A 151 4.45 2.33 -3.01
C SER A 151 4.55 1.46 -4.26
N ALA A 152 3.97 1.89 -5.39
CA ALA A 152 4.04 1.15 -6.64
C ALA A 152 5.49 1.01 -7.14
N THR A 153 6.25 2.09 -7.08
CA THR A 153 7.67 2.09 -7.48
C THR A 153 8.50 1.16 -6.60
N ARG A 154 8.39 1.26 -5.27
CA ARG A 154 9.15 0.41 -4.36
C ARG A 154 8.78 -1.08 -4.46
N ARG A 155 7.49 -1.41 -4.64
CA ARG A 155 7.07 -2.79 -4.92
C ARG A 155 7.70 -3.31 -6.22
N GLN A 156 7.76 -2.49 -7.27
CA GLN A 156 8.43 -2.86 -8.50
C GLN A 156 9.92 -3.12 -8.27
N ASP A 157 10.61 -2.25 -7.54
CA ASP A 157 12.04 -2.39 -7.25
C ASP A 157 12.33 -3.70 -6.51
N GLY A 158 11.53 -4.02 -5.49
CA GLY A 158 11.60 -5.27 -4.75
C GLY A 158 11.33 -6.50 -5.62
N LEU A 159 10.31 -6.43 -6.51
CA LEU A 159 9.99 -7.50 -7.46
C LEU A 159 11.15 -7.72 -8.43
N VAL A 160 11.63 -6.66 -9.09
CA VAL A 160 12.74 -6.74 -10.07
C VAL A 160 14.00 -7.28 -9.41
N SER A 161 14.34 -6.79 -8.22
CA SER A 161 15.50 -7.29 -7.46
C SER A 161 15.36 -8.77 -7.10
N GLY A 162 14.18 -9.19 -6.65
CA GLY A 162 13.91 -10.58 -6.25
C GLY A 162 13.80 -11.57 -7.42
N LEU A 163 13.59 -11.08 -8.66
CA LEU A 163 13.56 -11.90 -9.86
C LEU A 163 14.94 -12.06 -10.53
N ARG A 164 15.99 -11.37 -10.08
CA ARG A 164 17.35 -11.55 -10.63
C ARG A 164 17.76 -13.01 -10.60
N ASP A 165 18.41 -13.45 -11.67
CA ASP A 165 18.96 -14.81 -11.83
C ASP A 165 17.91 -15.93 -11.70
N SER A 166 16.62 -15.61 -11.85
CA SER A 166 15.54 -16.61 -11.77
C SER A 166 15.12 -17.18 -13.14
N GLY A 167 15.57 -16.60 -14.24
CA GLY A 167 15.06 -16.90 -15.57
C GLY A 167 13.62 -16.42 -15.81
N ILE A 168 13.08 -15.57 -14.92
CA ILE A 168 11.76 -14.96 -15.06
C ILE A 168 11.93 -13.53 -15.56
N GLU A 169 11.21 -13.19 -16.63
CA GLU A 169 11.28 -11.89 -17.28
C GLU A 169 9.95 -11.16 -17.19
N ILE A 170 9.99 -9.85 -16.99
CA ILE A 170 8.81 -8.99 -17.08
C ILE A 170 8.59 -8.66 -18.56
N GLY A 171 7.72 -9.43 -19.22
CA GLY A 171 7.44 -9.26 -20.65
C GLY A 171 6.70 -7.96 -20.96
N SER A 172 5.78 -7.55 -20.08
CA SER A 172 5.09 -6.25 -20.13
C SER A 172 4.75 -5.76 -18.74
N ALA A 173 4.76 -4.44 -18.59
CA ALA A 173 4.30 -3.75 -17.38
C ALA A 173 3.20 -2.75 -17.75
N LEU A 174 2.00 -2.94 -17.22
CA LEU A 174 0.83 -2.11 -17.45
C LEU A 174 0.51 -1.33 -16.19
N ARG A 175 -0.08 -0.14 -16.34
CA ARG A 175 -0.43 0.71 -15.19
C ARG A 175 -1.93 0.79 -14.98
N GLY A 176 -2.33 0.70 -13.72
CA GLY A 176 -3.67 0.98 -13.24
C GLY A 176 -3.64 2.08 -12.17
N ASP A 177 -4.80 2.33 -11.57
CA ASP A 177 -5.02 3.31 -10.52
C ASP A 177 -5.49 2.66 -9.19
N TRP A 178 -5.04 1.42 -8.93
CA TRP A 178 -5.43 0.55 -7.82
C TRP A 178 -6.85 -0.04 -7.93
N THR A 179 -7.60 0.22 -9.01
CA THR A 179 -8.95 -0.30 -9.20
C THR A 179 -9.00 -1.46 -10.20
N ALA A 180 -9.98 -2.36 -10.06
CA ALA A 180 -10.22 -3.44 -11.02
C ALA A 180 -10.52 -2.89 -12.43
N ARG A 181 -11.31 -1.82 -12.52
CA ARG A 181 -11.68 -1.19 -13.81
C ARG A 181 -10.45 -0.69 -14.57
N SER A 182 -9.52 -0.02 -13.90
CA SER A 182 -8.31 0.50 -14.55
C SER A 182 -7.44 -0.61 -15.09
N ALA A 183 -7.25 -1.68 -14.30
CA ALA A 183 -6.49 -2.84 -14.73
C ALA A 183 -7.15 -3.59 -15.88
N GLU A 184 -8.47 -3.78 -15.81
CA GLU A 184 -9.26 -4.37 -16.90
C GLU A 184 -9.09 -3.59 -18.20
N SER A 185 -9.26 -2.26 -18.15
CA SER A 185 -9.08 -1.38 -19.30
C SER A 185 -7.65 -1.44 -19.87
N ALA A 186 -6.64 -1.39 -19.01
CA ALA A 186 -5.24 -1.43 -19.43
C ALA A 186 -4.90 -2.78 -20.11
N VAL A 187 -5.31 -3.89 -19.51
CA VAL A 187 -5.07 -5.24 -20.05
C VAL A 187 -5.85 -5.45 -21.36
N MET A 188 -7.12 -5.05 -21.44
CA MET A 188 -7.91 -5.12 -22.67
C MET A 188 -7.28 -4.33 -23.81
N SER A 189 -6.78 -3.12 -23.51
CA SER A 189 -6.09 -2.30 -24.52
C SER A 189 -4.80 -2.96 -24.99
N TRP A 190 -4.02 -3.51 -24.05
CA TRP A 190 -2.79 -4.22 -24.36
C TRP A 190 -3.03 -5.49 -25.20
N LEU A 191 -4.06 -6.29 -24.91
CA LEU A 191 -4.40 -7.51 -25.65
C LEU A 191 -4.76 -7.24 -27.12
N ARG A 192 -5.17 -6.03 -27.48
CA ARG A 192 -5.47 -5.63 -28.87
C ARG A 192 -4.23 -5.35 -29.72
N LEU A 193 -3.05 -5.28 -29.12
CA LEU A 193 -1.81 -5.02 -29.83
C LEU A 193 -1.32 -6.30 -30.49
N LYS A 194 -1.02 -6.26 -31.80
CA LYS A 194 -0.48 -7.41 -32.55
C LYS A 194 0.81 -7.98 -31.94
N SER A 195 1.64 -7.12 -31.32
CA SER A 195 2.86 -7.54 -30.65
C SER A 195 2.64 -8.51 -29.49
N THR A 196 1.43 -8.55 -28.92
CA THR A 196 1.11 -9.45 -27.80
C THR A 196 0.86 -10.89 -28.22
N GLU A 197 0.60 -11.15 -29.52
CA GLU A 197 0.34 -12.50 -30.02
C GLU A 197 1.53 -13.44 -29.85
N ALA A 198 2.76 -12.91 -29.98
CA ALA A 198 4.00 -13.65 -29.82
C ALA A 198 4.58 -13.60 -28.40
N MET A 199 3.94 -12.89 -27.48
CA MET A 199 4.49 -12.74 -26.12
C MET A 199 4.23 -13.99 -25.29
N ARG A 200 5.27 -14.41 -24.58
CA ARG A 200 5.16 -15.44 -23.56
C ARG A 200 4.68 -14.84 -22.26
N VAL A 201 3.53 -15.29 -21.78
CA VAL A 201 3.01 -14.96 -20.44
C VAL A 201 2.70 -16.27 -19.73
N ASP A 202 3.41 -16.50 -18.62
CA ASP A 202 3.27 -17.71 -17.80
C ASP A 202 2.61 -17.39 -16.44
N ALA A 203 2.57 -16.10 -16.03
CA ALA A 203 1.82 -15.63 -14.86
C ALA A 203 1.47 -14.15 -14.99
N VAL A 204 0.45 -13.73 -14.24
CA VAL A 204 0.04 -12.32 -14.11
C VAL A 204 0.27 -11.89 -12.66
N VAL A 205 1.05 -10.82 -12.48
CA VAL A 205 1.42 -10.27 -11.19
C VAL A 205 0.83 -8.88 -11.05
N SER A 206 -0.01 -8.67 -10.07
CA SER A 206 -0.63 -7.37 -9.82
C SER A 206 -0.20 -6.82 -8.47
N GLN A 207 -0.02 -5.51 -8.40
CA GLN A 207 0.41 -4.86 -7.17
C GLN A 207 -0.70 -4.69 -6.13
N ASN A 208 -1.98 -5.00 -6.47
CA ASN A 208 -3.04 -5.25 -5.50
C ASN A 208 -4.07 -6.27 -6.03
N ASP A 209 -4.96 -6.73 -5.15
CA ASP A 209 -5.94 -7.78 -5.45
C ASP A 209 -7.05 -7.28 -6.38
N SER A 210 -7.48 -6.03 -6.24
CA SER A 210 -8.51 -5.44 -7.11
C SER A 210 -8.04 -5.38 -8.56
N MET A 211 -6.79 -4.93 -8.80
CA MET A 211 -6.22 -4.93 -10.15
C MET A 211 -6.00 -6.35 -10.68
N ALA A 212 -5.65 -7.32 -9.81
CA ALA A 212 -5.53 -8.72 -10.21
C ALA A 212 -6.87 -9.26 -10.74
N SER A 213 -7.98 -8.94 -10.06
CA SER A 213 -9.33 -9.29 -10.50
C SER A 213 -9.68 -8.66 -11.86
N GLY A 214 -9.38 -7.38 -12.05
CA GLY A 214 -9.60 -6.68 -13.32
C GLY A 214 -8.78 -7.25 -14.47
N ALA A 215 -7.50 -7.54 -14.22
CA ALA A 215 -6.63 -8.19 -15.21
C ALA A 215 -7.16 -9.57 -15.62
N ARG A 216 -7.63 -10.37 -14.63
CA ARG A 216 -8.24 -11.67 -14.88
C ARG A 216 -9.52 -11.55 -15.71
N ALA A 217 -10.40 -10.57 -15.41
CA ALA A 217 -11.61 -10.33 -16.18
C ALA A 217 -11.28 -10.01 -17.66
N ALA A 218 -10.33 -9.11 -17.90
CA ALA A 218 -9.88 -8.76 -19.24
C ALA A 218 -9.31 -9.97 -20.01
N ILE A 219 -8.48 -10.78 -19.36
CA ILE A 219 -7.87 -11.97 -19.97
C ILE A 219 -8.95 -13.02 -20.30
N ARG A 220 -9.91 -13.26 -19.42
CA ARG A 220 -11.03 -14.17 -19.69
C ARG A 220 -11.87 -13.74 -20.90
N ALA A 221 -12.03 -12.43 -21.10
CA ALA A 221 -12.80 -11.88 -22.22
C ALA A 221 -12.01 -11.82 -23.52
N GLY A 222 -10.71 -11.50 -23.49
CA GLY A 222 -9.90 -11.21 -24.66
C GLY A 222 -8.92 -12.31 -25.05
N ARG A 223 -8.53 -13.19 -24.12
CA ARG A 223 -7.54 -14.27 -24.32
C ARG A 223 -7.77 -15.44 -23.38
N SER A 224 -8.88 -16.13 -23.57
CA SER A 224 -9.39 -17.15 -22.65
C SER A 224 -8.43 -18.29 -22.34
N GLU A 225 -7.51 -18.63 -23.26
CA GLU A 225 -6.45 -19.63 -23.08
C GLU A 225 -5.47 -19.27 -21.94
N TRP A 226 -5.35 -17.99 -21.59
CA TRP A 226 -4.56 -17.52 -20.46
C TRP A 226 -5.34 -17.48 -19.13
N SER A 227 -6.62 -17.82 -19.14
CA SER A 227 -7.45 -17.77 -17.92
C SER A 227 -7.02 -18.76 -16.83
N THR A 228 -6.25 -19.78 -17.18
CA THR A 228 -5.69 -20.81 -16.28
C THR A 228 -4.31 -20.46 -15.74
N LEU A 229 -3.70 -19.37 -16.21
CA LEU A 229 -2.42 -18.91 -15.70
C LEU A 229 -2.52 -18.57 -14.20
N PRO A 230 -1.40 -18.63 -13.46
CA PRO A 230 -1.34 -18.08 -12.11
C PRO A 230 -1.56 -16.57 -12.11
N PHE A 231 -2.47 -16.11 -11.26
CA PHE A 231 -2.69 -14.69 -10.96
C PHE A 231 -2.29 -14.42 -9.51
N THR A 232 -1.48 -13.40 -9.28
CA THR A 232 -1.11 -12.99 -7.91
C THR A 232 -1.48 -11.53 -7.66
N GLY A 233 -1.87 -11.25 -6.42
CA GLY A 233 -2.24 -9.91 -5.96
C GLY A 233 -1.48 -9.47 -4.71
N CYS A 234 -1.97 -8.45 -4.08
CA CYS A 234 -1.52 -7.91 -2.80
C CYS A 234 -2.69 -7.20 -2.11
N ASP A 235 -2.66 -7.08 -0.82
CA ASP A 235 -3.52 -6.53 0.23
C ASP A 235 -4.10 -7.64 1.10
N GLY A 236 -4.55 -8.76 0.52
CA GLY A 236 -4.96 -9.96 1.25
C GLY A 236 -6.12 -9.74 2.20
N LEU A 237 -7.08 -8.88 1.82
CA LEU A 237 -8.28 -8.64 2.61
C LEU A 237 -9.11 -9.93 2.75
N PRO A 238 -9.81 -10.14 3.90
CA PRO A 238 -10.62 -11.33 4.12
C PRO A 238 -11.61 -11.61 2.99
N GLU A 239 -12.43 -10.61 2.67
CA GLU A 239 -13.47 -10.70 1.62
C GLU A 239 -12.95 -10.34 0.22
N GLY A 240 -11.70 -9.87 0.12
CA GLY A 240 -10.97 -9.58 -1.11
C GLY A 240 -10.00 -10.70 -1.48
N GLY A 241 -8.69 -10.41 -1.43
CA GLY A 241 -7.64 -11.31 -1.92
C GLY A 241 -7.65 -12.71 -1.31
N ARG A 242 -7.91 -12.87 0.00
CA ARG A 242 -7.97 -14.21 0.62
C ARG A 242 -9.14 -15.02 0.09
N ARG A 243 -10.31 -14.40 -0.07
CA ARG A 243 -11.46 -15.06 -0.68
C ARG A 243 -11.16 -15.44 -2.13
N LEU A 244 -10.57 -14.54 -2.92
CA LEU A 244 -10.18 -14.82 -4.31
C LEU A 244 -9.19 -15.99 -4.42
N VAL A 245 -8.29 -16.15 -3.46
CA VAL A 245 -7.40 -17.32 -3.38
C VAL A 245 -8.18 -18.59 -3.01
N SER A 246 -9.13 -18.52 -2.09
CA SER A 246 -9.93 -19.68 -1.68
C SER A 246 -10.86 -20.17 -2.80
N THR A 247 -11.37 -19.27 -3.66
CA THR A 247 -12.20 -19.61 -4.81
C THR A 247 -11.39 -19.99 -6.06
N GLY A 248 -10.05 -19.90 -6.01
CA GLY A 248 -9.17 -20.19 -7.15
C GLY A 248 -9.14 -19.09 -8.21
N GLU A 249 -9.68 -17.92 -7.91
CA GLU A 249 -9.60 -16.74 -8.79
C GLU A 249 -8.20 -16.11 -8.78
N LEU A 250 -7.54 -16.13 -7.62
CA LEU A 250 -6.11 -15.84 -7.49
C LEU A 250 -5.37 -17.11 -7.05
N THR A 251 -4.13 -17.21 -7.47
CA THR A 251 -3.22 -18.28 -7.01
C THR A 251 -2.58 -17.91 -5.68
N ALA A 252 -2.27 -16.63 -5.51
CA ALA A 252 -1.71 -16.09 -4.28
C ALA A 252 -2.01 -14.60 -4.13
N THR A 253 -1.96 -14.15 -2.89
CA THR A 253 -1.94 -12.73 -2.51
C THR A 253 -0.93 -12.52 -1.40
N LEU A 254 -0.67 -11.28 -0.99
CA LEU A 254 0.02 -10.95 0.24
C LEU A 254 -0.95 -10.34 1.23
N ILE A 255 -0.86 -10.75 2.49
CA ILE A 255 -1.58 -10.10 3.58
C ILE A 255 -0.73 -8.89 4.01
N LYS A 256 -1.20 -7.71 3.67
CA LYS A 256 -0.61 -6.43 4.07
C LYS A 256 -1.26 -5.97 5.38
N PRO A 257 -0.50 -5.74 6.47
CA PRO A 257 -1.07 -5.22 7.70
C PRO A 257 -1.51 -3.76 7.53
N THR A 258 -2.53 -3.36 8.30
CA THR A 258 -2.90 -1.95 8.46
C THR A 258 -1.87 -1.22 9.31
N THR A 259 -1.62 0.04 9.00
CA THR A 259 -0.65 0.88 9.72
C THR A 259 -1.31 1.92 10.62
N THR A 260 -2.59 2.21 10.38
CA THR A 260 -3.32 3.28 11.07
C THR A 260 -3.63 2.96 12.53
N GLY A 261 -4.07 1.74 12.83
CA GLY A 261 -4.32 1.32 14.21
C GLY A 261 -3.06 1.42 15.09
N PRO A 262 -1.94 0.77 14.70
CA PRO A 262 -0.65 0.92 15.38
C PRO A 262 -0.18 2.38 15.48
N ALA A 263 -0.42 3.22 14.48
CA ALA A 263 -0.07 4.64 14.51
C ALA A 263 -0.87 5.39 15.57
N VAL A 264 -2.19 5.20 15.64
CA VAL A 264 -3.07 5.83 16.65
C VAL A 264 -2.69 5.34 18.06
N GLU A 265 -2.42 4.06 18.25
CA GLU A 265 -1.98 3.49 19.52
C GLU A 265 -0.63 4.08 19.96
N LEU A 266 0.29 4.30 19.02
CA LEU A 266 1.58 4.92 19.28
C LEU A 266 1.42 6.38 19.73
N VAL A 267 0.54 7.15 19.07
CA VAL A 267 0.20 8.51 19.50
C VAL A 267 -0.37 8.49 20.93
N ALA A 268 -1.31 7.60 21.23
CA ALA A 268 -1.89 7.47 22.57
C ALA A 268 -0.83 7.20 23.65
N ARG A 269 0.16 6.34 23.35
CA ARG A 269 1.29 6.06 24.25
C ARG A 269 2.14 7.29 24.51
N THR A 270 2.49 8.04 23.45
CA THR A 270 3.29 9.27 23.60
C THR A 270 2.58 10.35 24.39
N LEU A 271 1.28 10.51 24.21
CA LEU A 271 0.47 11.46 25.00
C LEU A 271 0.41 11.11 26.48
N ARG A 272 0.60 9.82 26.83
CA ARG A 272 0.73 9.35 28.23
C ARG A 272 2.16 9.44 28.77
N GLY A 273 3.10 10.07 28.03
CA GLY A 273 4.50 10.21 28.43
C GLY A 273 5.34 8.94 28.25
N GLN A 274 4.84 7.93 27.54
CA GLN A 274 5.59 6.72 27.24
C GLN A 274 6.50 6.93 26.03
N ALA A 275 7.70 6.36 26.07
CA ALA A 275 8.62 6.41 24.93
C ALA A 275 8.03 5.67 23.71
N ALA A 276 8.16 6.31 22.55
CA ALA A 276 7.81 5.71 21.28
C ALA A 276 9.07 5.42 20.45
N PRO A 277 9.14 4.27 19.77
CA PRO A 277 10.21 4.05 18.81
C PRO A 277 10.08 5.06 17.66
N PRO A 278 11.21 5.52 17.08
CA PRO A 278 11.19 6.47 15.97
C PRO A 278 10.58 5.88 14.70
N GLU A 279 10.64 4.56 14.57
CA GLU A 279 10.17 3.80 13.41
C GLU A 279 9.56 2.46 13.85
N VAL A 280 8.42 2.13 13.26
CA VAL A 280 7.74 0.83 13.39
C VAL A 280 7.54 0.29 11.99
N VAL A 281 8.16 -0.85 11.68
CA VAL A 281 8.00 -1.54 10.40
C VAL A 281 7.12 -2.76 10.64
N LEU A 282 6.04 -2.85 9.88
CA LEU A 282 5.12 -3.98 9.86
C LEU A 282 5.42 -4.83 8.62
N HIS A 283 5.38 -6.15 8.78
CA HIS A 283 5.76 -7.08 7.72
C HIS A 283 4.54 -7.73 7.06
N ALA A 284 4.55 -7.76 5.74
CA ALA A 284 3.57 -8.51 4.96
C ALA A 284 3.90 -10.01 4.94
N THR A 285 2.89 -10.83 4.69
CA THR A 285 3.07 -12.28 4.59
C THR A 285 2.41 -12.84 3.33
N SER A 286 3.00 -13.91 2.77
CA SER A 286 2.40 -14.61 1.63
C SER A 286 1.15 -15.38 2.02
N HIS A 287 0.12 -15.31 1.20
CA HIS A 287 -1.06 -16.16 1.31
C HIS A 287 -1.39 -16.81 -0.05
N PRO A 288 -1.38 -18.15 -0.18
CA PRO A 288 -0.95 -19.09 0.86
C PRO A 288 0.56 -18.96 1.18
N PRO A 289 1.05 -19.63 2.24
CA PRO A 289 2.48 -19.69 2.54
C PRO A 289 3.30 -20.15 1.35
N LEU A 290 4.51 -19.63 1.18
CA LEU A 290 5.39 -19.90 0.03
C LEU A 290 5.65 -21.39 -0.18
N GLU A 291 5.80 -22.14 0.92
CA GLU A 291 6.01 -23.61 0.89
C GLU A 291 4.82 -24.35 0.29
N THR A 292 3.62 -23.81 0.46
CA THR A 292 2.39 -24.36 -0.13
C THR A 292 2.32 -24.09 -1.64
N LEU A 293 2.78 -22.92 -2.09
CA LEU A 293 2.82 -22.58 -3.52
C LEU A 293 3.77 -23.50 -4.28
N ALA A 294 4.92 -23.83 -3.70
CA ALA A 294 5.90 -24.72 -4.31
C ALA A 294 5.40 -26.17 -4.46
N ARG A 295 4.39 -26.61 -3.68
CA ARG A 295 3.82 -27.96 -3.70
C ARG A 295 2.61 -28.14 -4.61
N ARG A 296 2.02 -27.07 -5.13
CA ARG A 296 0.82 -27.12 -6.01
C ARG A 296 1.15 -27.51 -7.47
N ARG A 297 2.05 -28.45 -7.66
CA ARG A 297 2.48 -28.99 -8.97
C ARG A 297 1.80 -30.30 -9.31
#